data_162af463e3efe02bd80ba3e7250cea61
#
_entry.id   162af463e3efe02bd80ba3e7250cea61
#
_cell.length_a   1.000
_cell.length_b   1.000
_cell.length_c   1.000
_cell.angle_alpha   90.00
_cell.angle_beta   90.00
_cell.angle_gamma   90.00
#
_symmetry.space_group_name_H-M   'P 1'
#
loop_
_entity.id
_entity.type
_entity.pdbx_description
1 polymer ?
#
loop_
_entity_poly.entity_id
_entity_poly.type
_entity_poly.pdbx_seq_one_letter_code
_entity_poly.pdbx_strand_id
1 'polypeptide(L)'
;LELGNKFGIMASTDQHSGYPGSYGDGRIGVLAPSLTRDAIWEALRTRHVCAATGDKIIIDFRLNDAFMGDVVRGNSRRIYLNVTGESCIDYVDIVKNGQILARMNGPLTPVAPEGDTVRCKVKVDFGWNREEQYVHWQGKLSVDKGRILSVTPCFGGAAFTSPQEGETEFHTHVNRIVSADEKETELDMYSSKNPNTTTAAMQAVILDVEMPKNGKG
;
A
#
# COMPACT_ATOMS: atom_id res chain seq x y z
N LEU A 1 -16.52 17.76 -7.02
CA LEU A 1 -15.80 19.01 -7.34
C LEU A 1 -16.65 19.97 -8.16
N GLU A 2 -17.40 19.48 -9.14
CA GLU A 2 -18.28 20.31 -9.98
C GLU A 2 -19.34 21.08 -9.17
N LEU A 3 -19.79 20.52 -8.06
CA LEU A 3 -20.73 21.17 -7.14
C LEU A 3 -20.08 22.20 -6.19
N GLY A 4 -18.79 22.50 -6.35
CA GLY A 4 -18.06 23.47 -5.52
C GLY A 4 -17.68 22.97 -4.12
N ASN A 5 -17.92 21.70 -3.81
CA ASN A 5 -17.55 21.11 -2.52
C ASN A 5 -16.02 21.05 -2.36
N LYS A 6 -15.54 21.37 -1.16
CA LYS A 6 -14.13 21.30 -0.78
C LYS A 6 -13.95 20.12 0.17
N PHE A 7 -13.12 19.17 -0.22
CA PHE A 7 -12.82 17.99 0.62
C PHE A 7 -11.33 17.62 0.51
N GLY A 8 -10.83 16.90 1.49
CA GLY A 8 -9.55 16.22 1.45
C GLY A 8 -9.73 14.78 0.96
N ILE A 9 -8.70 14.21 0.36
CA ILE A 9 -8.71 12.81 -0.06
C ILE A 9 -7.98 12.00 1.00
N MET A 10 -8.62 10.94 1.47
CA MET A 10 -8.10 10.01 2.45
C MET A 10 -8.24 8.58 1.92
N ALA A 11 -7.39 7.69 2.37
CA ALA A 11 -7.52 6.26 2.16
C ALA A 11 -7.55 5.54 3.50
N SER A 12 -8.25 4.44 3.57
CA SER A 12 -8.28 3.56 4.72
C SER A 12 -8.35 2.10 4.27
N THR A 13 -8.20 1.17 5.19
CA THR A 13 -8.22 -0.25 4.89
C THR A 13 -9.62 -0.81 4.71
N ASP A 14 -10.66 -0.07 5.11
CA ASP A 14 -12.05 -0.55 5.21
C ASP A 14 -12.17 -1.86 6.01
N GLN A 15 -11.34 -2.00 7.02
CA GLN A 15 -11.18 -3.23 7.78
C GLN A 15 -12.39 -3.49 8.68
N HIS A 16 -13.03 -4.64 8.45
CA HIS A 16 -14.25 -5.05 9.16
C HIS A 16 -14.00 -6.04 10.31
N SER A 17 -12.78 -6.53 10.48
CA SER A 17 -12.44 -7.53 11.51
C SER A 17 -12.19 -6.95 12.91
N GLY A 18 -12.31 -5.63 13.08
CA GLY A 18 -12.09 -4.97 14.37
C GLY A 18 -10.61 -4.82 14.77
N TYR A 19 -9.68 -5.04 13.85
CA TYR A 19 -8.24 -4.86 14.06
C TYR A 19 -7.76 -3.57 13.36
N PRO A 20 -7.83 -2.40 14.02
CA PRO A 20 -7.35 -1.16 13.43
C PRO A 20 -5.85 -1.25 13.12
N GLY A 21 -5.47 -0.80 11.93
CA GLY A 21 -4.07 -0.85 11.50
C GLY A 21 -3.60 -2.23 11.01
N SER A 22 -4.51 -3.20 10.87
CA SER A 22 -4.19 -4.43 10.15
C SER A 22 -3.75 -4.10 8.74
N TYR A 23 -2.89 -4.95 8.18
CA TYR A 23 -2.32 -4.74 6.85
C TYR A 23 -3.43 -4.54 5.83
N GLY A 24 -3.56 -3.34 5.38
CA GLY A 24 -4.46 -2.93 4.35
C GLY A 24 -3.76 -1.88 3.52
N ASP A 25 -4.29 -1.65 2.39
CA ASP A 25 -3.62 -0.84 1.40
C ASP A 25 -3.83 0.64 1.62
N GLY A 26 -4.86 1.03 2.39
CA GLY A 26 -5.20 2.43 2.61
C GLY A 26 -4.55 3.04 3.85
N ARG A 27 -3.92 4.20 3.67
CA ARG A 27 -3.32 5.01 4.74
C ARG A 27 -3.65 6.48 4.53
N ILE A 28 -3.80 7.19 5.63
CA ILE A 28 -3.89 8.66 5.61
C ILE A 28 -2.54 9.25 6.00
N GLY A 29 -2.04 10.18 5.20
CA GLY A 29 -0.98 11.10 5.59
C GLY A 29 -1.60 12.37 6.14
N VAL A 30 -1.13 12.85 7.30
CA VAL A 30 -1.63 14.06 7.95
C VAL A 30 -0.48 15.05 8.12
N LEU A 31 -0.62 16.26 7.54
CA LEU A 31 0.32 17.35 7.73
C LEU A 31 -0.09 18.14 8.97
N ALA A 32 0.55 17.85 10.09
CA ALA A 32 0.33 18.51 11.37
C ALA A 32 1.65 19.02 11.96
N PRO A 33 1.67 20.13 12.69
CA PRO A 33 2.88 20.69 13.27
C PRO A 33 3.44 19.85 14.43
N SER A 34 2.62 18.98 15.00
CA SER A 34 3.00 18.09 16.10
C SER A 34 2.11 16.86 16.17
N LEU A 35 2.62 15.79 16.79
CA LEU A 35 1.87 14.56 17.03
C LEU A 35 1.01 14.70 18.31
N THR A 36 0.01 15.59 18.23
CA THR A 36 -0.98 15.78 19.28
C THR A 36 -2.39 15.63 18.72
N ARG A 37 -3.35 15.27 19.57
CA ARG A 37 -4.74 15.12 19.16
C ARG A 37 -5.30 16.39 18.50
N ASP A 38 -5.04 17.54 19.07
CA ASP A 38 -5.58 18.82 18.58
C ASP A 38 -4.95 19.21 17.24
N ALA A 39 -3.63 19.03 17.09
CA ALA A 39 -2.94 19.30 15.84
C ALA A 39 -3.39 18.38 14.70
N ILE A 40 -3.59 17.09 14.99
CA ILE A 40 -4.11 16.12 14.01
C ILE A 40 -5.56 16.47 13.65
N TRP A 41 -6.40 16.78 14.64
CA TRP A 41 -7.80 17.16 14.42
C TRP A 41 -7.91 18.42 13.54
N GLU A 42 -7.09 19.43 13.81
CA GLU A 42 -7.07 20.65 13.01
C GLU A 42 -6.61 20.37 11.57
N ALA A 43 -5.59 19.54 11.38
CA ALA A 43 -5.14 19.13 10.04
C ALA A 43 -6.23 18.39 9.26
N LEU A 44 -6.97 17.48 9.89
CA LEU A 44 -8.12 16.82 9.29
C LEU A 44 -9.20 17.84 8.89
N ARG A 45 -9.54 18.75 9.78
CA ARG A 45 -10.58 19.77 9.57
C ARG A 45 -10.20 20.75 8.45
N THR A 46 -8.95 21.09 8.31
CA THR A 46 -8.41 21.98 7.27
C THR A 46 -8.03 21.24 5.99
N ARG A 47 -8.22 19.91 5.94
CA ARG A 47 -7.93 19.05 4.77
C ARG A 47 -6.43 18.94 4.44
N HIS A 48 -5.58 19.17 5.41
CA HIS A 48 -4.13 18.97 5.28
C HIS A 48 -3.81 17.47 5.35
N VAL A 49 -4.36 16.73 4.40
CA VAL A 49 -4.30 15.26 4.35
C VAL A 49 -3.99 14.77 2.95
N CYS A 50 -3.40 13.59 2.88
CA CYS A 50 -3.22 12.86 1.63
C CYS A 50 -3.56 11.37 1.83
N ALA A 51 -3.82 10.70 0.72
CA ALA A 51 -4.08 9.27 0.68
C ALA A 51 -2.87 8.54 0.10
N ALA A 52 -2.53 7.40 0.69
CA ALA A 52 -1.58 6.45 0.13
C ALA A 52 -2.18 5.05 0.19
N THR A 53 -1.88 4.23 -0.82
CA THR A 53 -2.30 2.82 -0.89
C THR A 53 -1.08 1.96 -1.15
N GLY A 54 -0.88 0.94 -0.30
CA GLY A 54 0.26 0.04 -0.39
C GLY A 54 1.55 0.68 0.13
N ASP A 55 2.32 1.29 -0.74
CA ASP A 55 3.60 1.89 -0.41
C ASP A 55 3.44 3.17 0.45
N LYS A 56 4.42 3.46 1.28
CA LYS A 56 4.47 4.70 2.07
C LYS A 56 4.98 5.85 1.20
N ILE A 57 4.05 6.53 0.54
CA ILE A 57 4.37 7.69 -0.29
C ILE A 57 4.17 8.97 0.52
N ILE A 58 5.22 9.79 0.59
CA ILE A 58 5.19 11.11 1.21
C ILE A 58 5.09 12.14 0.10
N ILE A 59 4.10 13.03 0.20
CA ILE A 59 3.83 14.06 -0.78
C ILE A 59 3.91 15.44 -0.11
N ASP A 60 4.83 16.29 -0.57
CA ASP A 60 4.82 17.73 -0.27
C ASP A 60 4.39 18.47 -1.54
N PHE A 61 3.10 18.77 -1.60
CA PHE A 61 2.50 19.55 -2.68
C PHE A 61 2.10 20.92 -2.18
N ARG A 62 2.54 21.97 -2.89
CA ARG A 62 2.17 23.34 -2.57
C ARG A 62 1.72 24.07 -3.84
N LEU A 63 0.68 24.86 -3.70
CA LEU A 63 0.22 25.78 -4.73
C LEU A 63 0.49 27.23 -4.27
N ASN A 64 1.43 27.91 -4.92
CA ASN A 64 2.09 29.10 -4.41
C ASN A 64 2.82 28.73 -3.10
N ASP A 65 2.43 29.21 -1.94
CA ASP A 65 3.00 28.80 -0.66
C ASP A 65 1.97 28.06 0.23
N ALA A 66 0.80 27.77 -0.33
CA ALA A 66 -0.29 27.11 0.36
C ALA A 66 -0.16 25.57 0.29
N PHE A 67 -0.49 24.91 1.38
CA PHE A 67 -0.45 23.45 1.50
C PHE A 67 -1.66 22.77 0.84
N MET A 68 -1.59 21.44 0.74
CA MET A 68 -2.75 20.63 0.36
C MET A 68 -3.93 20.94 1.28
N GLY A 69 -5.12 21.14 0.67
CA GLY A 69 -6.34 21.47 1.40
C GLY A 69 -6.65 22.97 1.48
N ASP A 70 -5.68 23.82 1.31
CA ASP A 70 -5.87 25.27 1.33
C ASP A 70 -6.61 25.79 0.09
N VAL A 71 -7.17 26.97 0.23
CA VAL A 71 -7.86 27.68 -0.85
C VAL A 71 -7.04 28.87 -1.31
N VAL A 72 -6.50 28.78 -2.51
CA VAL A 72 -5.69 29.84 -3.13
C VAL A 72 -6.54 30.70 -4.02
N ARG A 73 -6.45 32.02 -3.86
CA ARG A 73 -7.06 33.02 -4.73
C ARG A 73 -5.99 33.73 -5.57
N GLY A 74 -6.36 34.21 -6.76
CA GLY A 74 -5.46 34.92 -7.68
C GLY A 74 -5.28 34.17 -8.99
N ASN A 75 -4.59 34.78 -9.94
CA ASN A 75 -4.44 34.26 -11.31
C ASN A 75 -3.14 33.50 -11.53
N SER A 76 -2.10 33.76 -10.71
CA SER A 76 -0.83 33.04 -10.78
C SER A 76 -0.92 31.70 -10.04
N ARG A 77 -0.30 30.67 -10.63
CA ARG A 77 -0.25 29.31 -10.09
C ARG A 77 1.17 28.75 -10.24
N ARG A 78 1.90 28.73 -9.14
CA ARG A 78 3.20 28.05 -9.05
C ARG A 78 3.03 26.79 -8.24
N ILE A 79 3.32 25.66 -8.83
CA ILE A 79 3.27 24.36 -8.18
C ILE A 79 4.68 23.99 -7.72
N TYR A 80 4.80 23.64 -6.45
CA TYR A 80 5.94 22.92 -5.89
C TYR A 80 5.50 21.50 -5.55
N LEU A 81 6.29 20.52 -5.92
CA LEU A 81 5.99 19.13 -5.69
C LEU A 81 7.25 18.35 -5.36
N ASN A 82 7.23 17.66 -4.22
CA ASN A 82 8.23 16.68 -3.85
C ASN A 82 7.52 15.38 -3.44
N VAL A 83 7.88 14.28 -4.06
CA VAL A 83 7.29 12.96 -3.82
C VAL A 83 8.40 11.99 -3.46
N THR A 84 8.26 11.32 -2.31
CA THR A 84 9.19 10.30 -1.85
C THR A 84 8.43 9.01 -1.60
N GLY A 85 8.81 7.93 -2.27
CA GLY A 85 8.29 6.58 -2.06
C GLY A 85 9.31 5.68 -1.36
N GLU A 86 8.86 4.55 -0.84
CA GLU A 86 9.73 3.46 -0.36
C GLU A 86 10.29 2.67 -1.55
N SER A 87 9.61 2.72 -2.68
CA SER A 87 9.99 2.11 -3.96
C SER A 87 10.22 3.18 -5.03
N CYS A 88 10.65 2.78 -6.22
CA CYS A 88 10.80 3.68 -7.35
C CYS A 88 9.47 4.32 -7.73
N ILE A 89 9.48 5.62 -7.94
CA ILE A 89 8.32 6.34 -8.49
C ILE A 89 8.32 6.16 -10.00
N ASP A 90 7.26 5.55 -10.53
CA ASP A 90 7.09 5.36 -11.97
C ASP A 90 6.74 6.68 -12.65
N TYR A 91 5.69 7.33 -12.18
CA TYR A 91 5.30 8.67 -12.64
C TYR A 91 4.55 9.44 -11.57
N VAL A 92 4.44 10.74 -11.78
CA VAL A 92 3.62 11.66 -10.99
C VAL A 92 2.76 12.48 -11.93
N ASP A 93 1.45 12.43 -11.73
CA ASP A 93 0.47 13.23 -12.46
C ASP A 93 -0.01 14.42 -11.63
N ILE A 94 -0.02 15.58 -12.25
CA ILE A 94 -0.75 16.74 -11.75
C ILE A 94 -2.11 16.77 -12.45
N VAL A 95 -3.15 16.54 -11.67
CA VAL A 95 -4.52 16.49 -12.17
C VAL A 95 -5.27 17.77 -11.79
N LYS A 96 -5.92 18.38 -12.76
CA LYS A 96 -6.80 19.54 -12.57
C LYS A 96 -8.16 19.27 -13.19
N ASN A 97 -9.21 19.38 -12.41
CA ASN A 97 -10.59 19.17 -12.88
C ASN A 97 -10.79 17.84 -13.62
N GLY A 98 -10.18 16.76 -13.11
CA GLY A 98 -10.27 15.43 -13.72
C GLY A 98 -9.39 15.20 -14.95
N GLN A 99 -8.60 16.20 -15.36
CA GLN A 99 -7.69 16.09 -16.50
C GLN A 99 -6.22 16.17 -16.05
N ILE A 100 -5.37 15.39 -16.69
CA ILE A 100 -3.91 15.43 -16.44
C ILE A 100 -3.40 16.75 -17.04
N LEU A 101 -2.90 17.62 -16.18
CA LEU A 101 -2.27 18.89 -16.57
C LEU A 101 -0.79 18.66 -16.96
N ALA A 102 -0.10 17.83 -16.22
CA ALA A 102 1.29 17.47 -16.48
C ALA A 102 1.58 16.06 -15.94
N ARG A 103 2.43 15.34 -16.64
CA ARG A 103 3.00 14.06 -16.19
C ARG A 103 4.52 14.20 -16.11
N MET A 104 5.07 13.78 -14.99
CA MET A 104 6.50 13.67 -14.77
C MET A 104 6.81 12.19 -14.57
N ASN A 105 7.59 11.63 -15.46
CA ASN A 105 8.05 10.26 -15.30
C ASN A 105 9.18 10.23 -14.27
N GLY A 106 9.24 9.16 -13.53
CA GLY A 106 10.35 8.87 -12.62
C GLY A 106 11.67 8.77 -13.41
N PRO A 107 12.81 8.72 -12.74
CA PRO A 107 14.09 8.58 -13.41
C PRO A 107 14.05 7.31 -14.26
N LEU A 108 14.15 7.47 -15.56
CA LEU A 108 14.20 6.37 -16.55
C LEU A 108 15.43 5.46 -16.35
N THR A 109 16.38 5.94 -15.59
CA THR A 109 17.54 5.18 -15.14
C THR A 109 17.51 5.15 -13.63
N PRO A 110 17.25 3.99 -13.02
CA PRO A 110 17.53 3.82 -11.59
C PRO A 110 18.97 4.30 -11.36
N VAL A 111 19.19 5.11 -10.32
CA VAL A 111 20.57 5.38 -9.89
C VAL A 111 21.21 4.00 -9.74
N ALA A 112 22.18 3.72 -10.61
CA ALA A 112 22.81 2.41 -10.61
C ALA A 112 23.38 2.20 -9.19
N PRO A 113 22.89 1.22 -8.43
CA PRO A 113 23.41 1.00 -7.10
C PRO A 113 24.92 0.75 -7.23
N GLU A 114 25.68 1.31 -6.32
CA GLU A 114 27.10 1.01 -6.23
C GLU A 114 27.25 -0.49 -5.90
N GLY A 115 28.12 -1.20 -6.62
CA GLY A 115 28.36 -2.64 -6.43
C GLY A 115 27.78 -3.51 -7.55
N ASP A 116 27.92 -4.81 -7.39
CA ASP A 116 27.54 -5.84 -8.39
C ASP A 116 26.12 -6.40 -8.19
N THR A 117 25.41 -5.95 -7.13
CA THR A 117 24.07 -6.40 -6.79
C THR A 117 23.06 -5.26 -6.84
N VAL A 118 21.80 -5.61 -7.03
CA VAL A 118 20.62 -4.74 -6.95
C VAL A 118 19.69 -5.30 -5.88
N ARG A 119 19.20 -4.44 -5.01
CA ARG A 119 18.15 -4.76 -4.05
C ARG A 119 16.81 -4.25 -4.58
N CYS A 120 15.80 -5.11 -4.57
CA CYS A 120 14.44 -4.76 -4.98
C CYS A 120 13.41 -5.42 -4.08
N LYS A 121 12.23 -4.83 -4.03
CA LYS A 121 11.06 -5.42 -3.38
C LYS A 121 10.13 -5.98 -4.44
N VAL A 122 9.70 -7.21 -4.27
CA VAL A 122 8.76 -7.89 -5.15
C VAL A 122 7.51 -8.21 -4.35
N LYS A 123 6.38 -7.60 -4.71
CA LYS A 123 5.08 -7.96 -4.15
C LYS A 123 4.46 -9.06 -5.00
N VAL A 124 4.00 -10.11 -4.34
CA VAL A 124 3.29 -11.22 -4.98
C VAL A 124 1.89 -11.29 -4.37
N ASP A 125 0.89 -11.12 -5.21
CA ASP A 125 -0.52 -11.16 -4.83
C ASP A 125 -1.14 -12.52 -5.21
N PHE A 126 -1.98 -13.06 -4.31
CA PHE A 126 -2.72 -14.31 -4.47
C PHE A 126 -4.19 -14.03 -4.25
N GLY A 127 -5.07 -14.50 -5.15
CA GLY A 127 -6.49 -14.31 -4.90
C GLY A 127 -7.34 -14.22 -6.14
N TRP A 128 -8.52 -13.59 -5.99
CA TRP A 128 -9.57 -13.44 -6.99
C TRP A 128 -10.21 -14.76 -7.40
N ASN A 129 -10.86 -15.40 -6.43
CA ASN A 129 -11.62 -16.62 -6.66
C ASN A 129 -12.79 -16.36 -7.61
N ARG A 130 -12.93 -17.16 -8.64
CA ARG A 130 -14.07 -17.06 -9.58
C ARG A 130 -15.23 -17.94 -9.20
N GLU A 131 -14.97 -19.16 -8.80
CA GLU A 131 -15.97 -20.21 -8.66
C GLU A 131 -16.20 -20.61 -7.20
N GLU A 132 -15.14 -20.85 -6.45
CA GLU A 132 -15.23 -21.32 -5.08
C GLU A 132 -15.31 -20.17 -4.07
N GLN A 133 -16.05 -20.38 -2.97
CA GLN A 133 -16.16 -19.39 -1.90
C GLN A 133 -14.81 -19.11 -1.25
N TYR A 134 -14.03 -20.16 -1.01
CA TYR A 134 -12.67 -20.07 -0.46
C TYR A 134 -11.69 -20.85 -1.31
N VAL A 135 -10.49 -20.32 -1.47
CA VAL A 135 -9.38 -21.05 -2.08
C VAL A 135 -8.24 -21.12 -1.07
N HIS A 136 -7.75 -22.32 -0.87
CA HIS A 136 -6.55 -22.60 -0.09
C HIS A 136 -5.32 -22.54 -1.01
N TRP A 137 -4.45 -21.60 -0.76
CA TRP A 137 -3.21 -21.40 -1.49
C TRP A 137 -2.04 -22.02 -0.71
N GLN A 138 -1.45 -23.04 -1.25
CA GLN A 138 -0.17 -23.57 -0.78
C GLN A 138 0.86 -23.29 -1.87
N GLY A 139 1.81 -22.41 -1.59
CA GLY A 139 2.73 -21.91 -2.58
C GLY A 139 4.17 -21.86 -2.09
N LYS A 140 5.07 -21.99 -3.04
CA LYS A 140 6.50 -21.79 -2.84
C LYS A 140 6.98 -20.70 -3.79
N LEU A 141 7.67 -19.70 -3.26
CA LEU A 141 8.37 -18.68 -4.01
C LEU A 141 9.86 -18.89 -3.84
N SER A 142 10.60 -18.88 -4.93
CA SER A 142 12.04 -19.06 -4.89
C SER A 142 12.77 -18.06 -5.79
N VAL A 143 14.01 -17.77 -5.45
CA VAL A 143 14.92 -16.96 -6.26
C VAL A 143 16.01 -17.83 -6.86
N ASP A 144 16.11 -17.85 -8.18
CA ASP A 144 17.12 -18.62 -8.90
C ASP A 144 18.51 -18.00 -8.71
N LYS A 145 18.61 -16.67 -8.90
CA LYS A 145 19.85 -15.91 -8.74
C LYS A 145 19.68 -14.82 -7.69
N GLY A 146 20.58 -14.78 -6.73
CA GLY A 146 20.49 -13.82 -5.63
C GLY A 146 20.00 -14.46 -4.33
N ARG A 147 19.43 -13.66 -3.45
CA ARG A 147 18.91 -14.12 -2.16
C ARG A 147 17.72 -13.30 -1.69
N ILE A 148 16.85 -13.92 -0.93
CA ILE A 148 15.77 -13.27 -0.19
C ILE A 148 16.38 -12.73 1.11
N LEU A 149 16.23 -11.43 1.34
CA LEU A 149 16.71 -10.75 2.54
C LEU A 149 15.64 -10.78 3.65
N SER A 150 14.37 -10.65 3.25
CA SER A 150 13.24 -10.75 4.16
C SER A 150 11.94 -11.04 3.39
N VAL A 151 10.97 -11.59 4.12
CA VAL A 151 9.61 -11.81 3.64
C VAL A 151 8.66 -11.10 4.59
N THR A 152 7.90 -10.15 4.07
CA THR A 152 6.92 -9.39 4.84
C THR A 152 5.52 -9.84 4.45
N PRO A 153 4.71 -10.36 5.38
CA PRO A 153 3.33 -10.70 5.09
C PRO A 153 2.48 -9.44 4.92
N CYS A 154 1.62 -9.45 3.92
CA CYS A 154 0.56 -8.47 3.70
C CYS A 154 -0.78 -9.21 3.68
N PHE A 155 -1.06 -9.95 4.76
CA PHE A 155 -2.25 -10.75 4.88
C PHE A 155 -3.43 -9.90 5.35
N GLY A 156 -4.54 -10.02 4.64
CA GLY A 156 -5.83 -9.45 5.04
C GLY A 156 -6.70 -10.47 5.76
N GLY A 157 -7.68 -9.97 6.50
CA GLY A 157 -8.56 -10.79 7.32
C GLY A 157 -8.08 -10.95 8.77
N ALA A 158 -8.90 -11.55 9.61
CA ALA A 158 -8.55 -11.84 10.99
C ALA A 158 -7.70 -13.12 11.08
N ALA A 159 -6.75 -13.15 11.99
CA ALA A 159 -5.95 -14.35 12.25
C ALA A 159 -6.80 -15.50 12.83
N PHE A 160 -7.85 -15.14 13.54
CA PHE A 160 -8.87 -16.08 14.07
C PHE A 160 -10.18 -15.32 14.26
N THR A 161 -11.27 -16.05 14.26
CA THR A 161 -12.60 -15.51 14.54
C THR A 161 -13.33 -16.36 15.54
N SER A 162 -14.19 -15.73 16.30
CA SER A 162 -15.17 -16.46 17.08
C SER A 162 -16.12 -17.21 16.14
N PRO A 163 -16.63 -18.39 16.53
CA PRO A 163 -17.67 -19.06 15.78
C PRO A 163 -18.84 -18.10 15.54
N GLN A 164 -19.37 -18.10 14.33
CA GLN A 164 -20.61 -17.39 14.05
C GLN A 164 -21.81 -18.18 14.57
N GLU A 165 -22.96 -17.53 14.65
CA GLU A 165 -24.17 -18.21 15.11
C GLU A 165 -24.47 -19.46 14.25
N GLY A 166 -24.54 -20.61 14.89
CA GLY A 166 -24.70 -21.91 14.26
C GLY A 166 -23.42 -22.66 13.91
N GLU A 167 -22.25 -22.06 14.10
CA GLU A 167 -20.97 -22.74 13.94
C GLU A 167 -20.46 -23.28 15.29
N THR A 168 -20.01 -24.53 15.27
CA THR A 168 -19.51 -25.21 16.48
C THR A 168 -18.00 -25.19 16.62
N GLU A 169 -17.30 -24.79 15.57
CA GLU A 169 -15.83 -24.78 15.51
C GLU A 169 -15.31 -23.40 15.06
N PHE A 170 -14.12 -23.07 15.53
CA PHE A 170 -13.39 -21.90 15.05
C PHE A 170 -12.87 -22.21 13.62
N HIS A 171 -13.42 -21.58 12.62
CA HIS A 171 -12.87 -21.62 11.28
C HIS A 171 -11.67 -20.67 11.21
N THR A 172 -10.51 -21.23 11.42
CA THR A 172 -9.25 -20.50 11.32
C THR A 172 -8.69 -20.63 9.91
N HIS A 173 -9.05 -19.70 9.04
CA HIS A 173 -8.30 -19.49 7.80
C HIS A 173 -7.05 -18.67 8.13
N VAL A 174 -6.09 -19.33 8.79
CA VAL A 174 -4.86 -18.65 9.21
C VAL A 174 -3.92 -18.54 8.04
N ASN A 175 -3.59 -17.31 7.68
CA ASN A 175 -2.55 -17.03 6.68
C ASN A 175 -1.20 -17.00 7.37
N ARG A 176 -0.21 -17.70 6.80
CA ARG A 176 1.12 -17.79 7.40
C ARG A 176 2.22 -17.97 6.36
N ILE A 177 3.39 -17.50 6.72
CA ILE A 177 4.66 -17.93 6.13
C ILE A 177 5.06 -19.19 6.87
N VAL A 178 5.10 -20.33 6.16
CA VAL A 178 5.42 -21.63 6.74
C VAL A 178 6.92 -21.73 7.02
N SER A 179 7.72 -21.32 6.04
CA SER A 179 9.17 -21.24 6.12
C SER A 179 9.70 -20.13 5.24
N ALA A 180 10.84 -19.58 5.61
CA ALA A 180 11.56 -18.63 4.76
C ALA A 180 13.06 -18.76 5.02
N ASP A 181 13.83 -18.83 3.95
CA ASP A 181 15.29 -18.76 3.96
C ASP A 181 15.80 -17.84 2.85
N GLU A 182 17.10 -17.83 2.63
CA GLU A 182 17.72 -16.98 1.60
C GLU A 182 17.36 -17.36 0.16
N LYS A 183 16.77 -18.51 -0.09
CA LYS A 183 16.47 -19.02 -1.43
C LYS A 183 14.99 -19.19 -1.70
N GLU A 184 14.22 -19.53 -0.69
CA GLU A 184 12.82 -19.85 -0.87
C GLU A 184 11.97 -19.46 0.34
N THR A 185 10.68 -19.30 0.08
CA THR A 185 9.66 -19.15 1.13
C THR A 185 8.44 -19.98 0.77
N GLU A 186 7.90 -20.67 1.78
CA GLU A 186 6.66 -21.42 1.67
C GLU A 186 5.53 -20.69 2.36
N LEU A 187 4.38 -20.68 1.69
CA LEU A 187 3.19 -19.90 2.06
C LEU A 187 1.99 -20.83 2.17
N ASP A 188 1.14 -20.54 3.16
CA ASP A 188 -0.14 -21.20 3.39
C ASP A 188 -1.17 -20.10 3.67
N MET A 189 -2.11 -19.92 2.74
CA MET A 189 -3.00 -18.76 2.74
C MET A 189 -4.37 -19.12 2.21
N TYR A 190 -5.37 -18.29 2.58
CA TYR A 190 -6.74 -18.41 2.10
C TYR A 190 -7.22 -17.10 1.49
N SER A 191 -7.94 -17.18 0.37
CA SER A 191 -8.67 -16.05 -0.19
C SER A 191 -10.13 -16.37 -0.36
N SER A 192 -11.00 -15.36 -0.35
CA SER A 192 -12.45 -15.50 -0.46
C SER A 192 -12.97 -14.80 -1.70
N LYS A 193 -13.92 -15.43 -2.39
CA LYS A 193 -14.69 -14.80 -3.47
C LYS A 193 -15.50 -13.61 -2.96
N ASN A 194 -16.12 -13.78 -1.80
CA ASN A 194 -16.85 -12.75 -1.11
C ASN A 194 -16.08 -12.41 0.19
N PRO A 195 -15.23 -11.39 0.18
CA PRO A 195 -14.41 -11.06 1.33
C PRO A 195 -15.30 -10.75 2.54
N ASN A 196 -14.86 -11.24 3.67
CA ASN A 196 -15.51 -11.05 4.95
C ASN A 196 -14.48 -10.68 6.02
N THR A 197 -14.92 -10.59 7.27
CA THR A 197 -14.04 -10.22 8.39
C THR A 197 -12.90 -11.21 8.62
N THR A 198 -13.02 -12.44 8.15
CA THR A 198 -12.05 -13.50 8.41
C THR A 198 -11.10 -13.72 7.26
N THR A 199 -11.60 -13.59 6.03
CA THR A 199 -10.82 -13.94 4.84
C THR A 199 -10.97 -12.84 3.79
N ALA A 200 -9.86 -12.21 3.44
CA ALA A 200 -9.82 -11.21 2.38
C ALA A 200 -9.97 -11.83 0.99
N ALA A 201 -10.33 -11.03 -0.01
CA ALA A 201 -10.36 -11.45 -1.40
C ALA A 201 -8.99 -11.79 -1.95
N MET A 202 -7.96 -11.15 -1.41
CA MET A 202 -6.56 -11.29 -1.83
C MET A 202 -5.65 -11.37 -0.62
N GLN A 203 -4.56 -12.09 -0.79
CA GLN A 203 -3.44 -12.12 0.14
C GLN A 203 -2.18 -11.70 -0.60
N ALA A 204 -1.20 -11.17 0.10
CA ALA A 204 0.07 -10.80 -0.52
C ALA A 204 1.26 -11.04 0.42
N VAL A 205 2.42 -11.13 -0.20
CA VAL A 205 3.72 -11.05 0.50
C VAL A 205 4.64 -10.11 -0.26
N ILE A 206 5.51 -9.42 0.47
CA ILE A 206 6.58 -8.62 -0.11
C ILE A 206 7.90 -9.31 0.20
N LEU A 207 8.60 -9.69 -0.86
CA LEU A 207 9.96 -10.21 -0.80
C LEU A 207 10.93 -9.04 -0.97
N ASP A 208 11.87 -8.88 -0.05
CA ASP A 208 13.03 -8.02 -0.23
C ASP A 208 14.15 -8.89 -0.78
N VAL A 209 14.61 -8.62 -1.99
CA VAL A 209 15.50 -9.51 -2.74
C VAL A 209 16.76 -8.76 -3.18
N GLU A 210 17.91 -9.38 -2.99
CA GLU A 210 19.18 -8.94 -3.54
C GLU A 210 19.57 -9.84 -4.71
N MET A 211 19.79 -9.25 -5.87
CA MET A 211 20.12 -9.97 -7.11
C MET A 211 21.37 -9.42 -7.79
N PRO A 212 22.13 -10.22 -8.53
CA PRO A 212 23.22 -9.72 -9.38
C PRO A 212 22.70 -8.76 -10.45
N LYS A 213 23.40 -7.65 -10.70
CA LYS A 213 23.03 -6.63 -11.72
C LYS A 213 22.77 -7.21 -13.11
N ASN A 214 23.45 -8.27 -13.47
CA ASN A 214 23.36 -8.91 -14.79
C ASN A 214 22.53 -10.21 -14.77
N GLY A 215 21.84 -10.46 -13.68
CA GLY A 215 20.93 -11.60 -13.56
C GLY A 215 19.63 -11.30 -14.29
N LYS A 216 19.40 -11.95 -15.45
CA LYS A 216 18.02 -12.11 -15.90
C LYS A 216 17.34 -12.99 -14.88
N GLY A 217 16.39 -12.43 -14.13
CA GLY A 217 15.48 -13.18 -13.27
C GLY A 217 14.55 -14.05 -14.09
#